data_8c1068f1b637f3726e5dd8397e93a618
#
_entry.id   8c1068f1b637f3726e5dd8397e93a618
#
_cell.length_a   1.000
_cell.length_b   1.000
_cell.length_c   1.000
_cell.angle_alpha   90.00
_cell.angle_beta   90.00
_cell.angle_gamma   90.00
#
_symmetry.space_group_name_H-M   'P 1'
#
loop_
_entity.id
_entity.type
_entity.pdbx_description
1 polymer ?
#
loop_
_entity_poly.entity_id
_entity_poly.type
_entity_poly.pdbx_seq_one_letter_code
_entity_poly.pdbx_strand_id
1 'polypeptide(L)'
;DKLSLDNQSGQAADVMMAPYDRVGSLGTDGQLSEVKLSDGAKTDDTTKSLVTAADGKVYGAPAVIESLVMYYNKDLLKEAPKTFADLENLAKDSKYAFAGEDGKTTAFLADWTNFYYAYGLLAGNGGYVFGQNGKDPKDIGLANDGAIAGIEYAKTWYEKWPKGMQDTEGAGNLIQTQFQEGKTAAIIDGPWKAQAFKDAKVNYGVATIPTLPN
;
A
#
# COMPACT_ATOMS: atom_id res chain seq x y z
N ASP A 1 8.41 -15.56 -12.22
CA ASP A 1 9.40 -16.61 -12.57
C ASP A 1 8.78 -18.01 -12.49
N LYS A 2 8.10 -18.41 -11.40
CA LYS A 2 7.49 -19.75 -11.29
C LYS A 2 6.44 -20.02 -12.37
N LEU A 3 5.53 -19.06 -12.66
CA LEU A 3 4.51 -19.22 -13.70
C LEU A 3 5.12 -19.56 -15.06
N SER A 4 6.19 -18.85 -15.47
CA SER A 4 6.82 -19.08 -16.77
C SER A 4 7.43 -20.48 -16.88
N LEU A 5 8.03 -20.99 -15.80
CA LEU A 5 8.58 -22.34 -15.75
C LEU A 5 7.46 -23.40 -15.79
N ASP A 6 6.42 -23.19 -14.99
CA ASP A 6 5.30 -24.12 -14.89
C ASP A 6 4.51 -24.15 -16.21
N ASN A 7 4.32 -23.02 -16.93
CA ASN A 7 3.71 -22.97 -18.24
C ASN A 7 4.51 -23.80 -19.29
N GLN A 8 5.82 -23.65 -19.33
CA GLN A 8 6.67 -24.39 -20.26
C GLN A 8 6.63 -25.89 -20.04
N SER A 9 6.48 -26.33 -18.79
CA SER A 9 6.37 -27.75 -18.43
C SER A 9 4.95 -28.30 -18.46
N GLY A 10 3.93 -27.47 -18.72
CA GLY A 10 2.52 -27.85 -18.68
C GLY A 10 1.99 -28.12 -17.27
N GLN A 11 2.67 -27.59 -16.25
CA GLN A 11 2.31 -27.76 -14.83
C GLN A 11 1.68 -26.51 -14.22
N ALA A 12 1.45 -25.46 -15.01
CA ALA A 12 0.82 -24.23 -14.52
C ALA A 12 -0.66 -24.47 -14.18
N ALA A 13 -1.16 -23.69 -13.23
CA ALA A 13 -2.60 -23.64 -12.96
C ALA A 13 -3.37 -23.04 -14.13
N ASP A 14 -4.59 -23.56 -14.41
CA ASP A 14 -5.45 -23.04 -15.46
C ASP A 14 -5.92 -21.61 -15.21
N VAL A 15 -6.03 -21.21 -13.93
CA VAL A 15 -6.43 -19.87 -13.48
C VAL A 15 -5.57 -19.47 -12.29
N MET A 16 -5.15 -18.21 -12.27
CA MET A 16 -4.39 -17.63 -11.15
C MET A 16 -4.92 -16.25 -10.78
N MET A 17 -4.73 -15.85 -9.53
CA MET A 17 -4.87 -14.45 -9.12
C MET A 17 -3.51 -13.75 -9.19
N ALA A 18 -3.48 -12.58 -9.78
CA ALA A 18 -2.29 -11.76 -9.89
C ALA A 18 -2.62 -10.27 -9.74
N PRO A 19 -1.66 -9.43 -9.30
CA PRO A 19 -1.79 -7.99 -9.39
C PRO A 19 -1.93 -7.55 -10.86
N TYR A 20 -2.74 -6.53 -11.10
CA TYR A 20 -3.07 -6.07 -12.45
C TYR A 20 -1.84 -5.60 -13.25
N ASP A 21 -0.84 -5.04 -12.58
CA ASP A 21 0.40 -4.54 -13.19
C ASP A 21 1.25 -5.63 -13.88
N ARG A 22 0.98 -6.89 -13.57
CA ARG A 22 1.63 -8.05 -14.21
C ARG A 22 0.85 -8.62 -15.39
N VAL A 23 -0.46 -8.39 -15.44
CA VAL A 23 -1.35 -9.03 -16.42
C VAL A 23 -0.96 -8.68 -17.85
N GLY A 24 -0.66 -7.41 -18.13
CA GLY A 24 -0.30 -6.95 -19.46
C GLY A 24 0.97 -7.61 -20.00
N SER A 25 2.06 -7.59 -19.24
CA SER A 25 3.34 -8.22 -19.65
C SER A 25 3.21 -9.72 -19.78
N LEU A 26 2.58 -10.40 -18.82
CA LEU A 26 2.36 -11.84 -18.89
C LEU A 26 1.54 -12.25 -20.13
N GLY A 27 0.57 -11.42 -20.53
CA GLY A 27 -0.22 -11.64 -21.73
C GLY A 27 0.61 -11.49 -23.01
N THR A 28 1.33 -10.39 -23.16
CA THR A 28 2.18 -10.13 -24.34
C THR A 28 3.33 -11.12 -24.46
N ASP A 29 3.82 -11.66 -23.35
CA ASP A 29 4.86 -12.70 -23.32
C ASP A 29 4.29 -14.12 -23.56
N GLY A 30 2.99 -14.24 -23.86
CA GLY A 30 2.33 -15.52 -24.17
C GLY A 30 2.13 -16.42 -22.95
N GLN A 31 2.22 -15.87 -21.72
CA GLN A 31 2.02 -16.64 -20.49
C GLN A 31 0.55 -16.73 -20.07
N LEU A 32 -0.31 -15.84 -20.61
CA LEU A 32 -1.74 -15.82 -20.39
C LEU A 32 -2.48 -15.83 -21.71
N SER A 33 -3.62 -16.51 -21.74
CA SER A 33 -4.54 -16.47 -22.88
C SER A 33 -5.42 -15.22 -22.83
N GLU A 34 -5.83 -14.72 -24.01
CA GLU A 34 -6.82 -13.66 -24.11
C GLU A 34 -8.14 -14.09 -23.46
N VAL A 35 -8.71 -13.22 -22.63
CA VAL A 35 -9.95 -13.43 -21.90
C VAL A 35 -11.08 -12.61 -22.54
N LYS A 36 -12.20 -13.23 -22.84
CA LYS A 36 -13.43 -12.54 -23.20
C LYS A 36 -14.27 -12.40 -21.94
N LEU A 37 -14.44 -11.16 -21.48
CA LEU A 37 -15.36 -10.88 -20.39
C LEU A 37 -16.78 -11.14 -20.86
N SER A 38 -17.61 -11.80 -20.05
CA SER A 38 -19.01 -12.04 -20.39
C SER A 38 -19.80 -10.73 -20.46
N ASP A 39 -20.85 -10.68 -21.25
CA ASP A 39 -21.71 -9.49 -21.38
C ASP A 39 -22.38 -9.05 -20.07
N GLY A 40 -22.45 -9.94 -19.08
CA GLY A 40 -22.94 -9.67 -17.73
C GLY A 40 -21.86 -9.23 -16.74
N ALA A 41 -20.59 -9.16 -17.13
CA ALA A 41 -19.52 -8.71 -16.25
C ALA A 41 -19.67 -7.21 -15.96
N LYS A 42 -19.93 -6.87 -14.70
CA LYS A 42 -20.04 -5.48 -14.24
C LYS A 42 -18.65 -4.90 -13.99
N THR A 43 -17.94 -4.56 -15.05
CA THR A 43 -16.66 -3.87 -14.99
C THR A 43 -16.84 -2.44 -15.47
N ASP A 44 -16.28 -1.47 -14.75
CA ASP A 44 -16.17 -0.10 -15.24
C ASP A 44 -14.98 0.03 -16.21
N ASP A 45 -14.92 1.15 -16.92
CA ASP A 45 -13.86 1.41 -17.91
C ASP A 45 -12.47 1.47 -17.25
N THR A 46 -12.38 1.92 -16.01
CA THR A 46 -11.12 1.98 -15.26
C THR A 46 -10.58 0.58 -15.00
N THR A 47 -11.38 -0.29 -14.39
CA THR A 47 -10.96 -1.66 -14.08
C THR A 47 -10.67 -2.47 -15.33
N LYS A 48 -11.44 -2.27 -16.41
CA LYS A 48 -11.18 -2.92 -17.69
C LYS A 48 -9.84 -2.47 -18.28
N SER A 49 -9.52 -1.18 -18.18
CA SER A 49 -8.26 -0.65 -18.69
C SER A 49 -7.04 -1.24 -17.99
N LEU A 50 -7.16 -1.60 -16.71
CA LEU A 50 -6.05 -2.17 -15.92
C LEU A 50 -5.66 -3.59 -16.35
N VAL A 51 -6.57 -4.33 -17.01
CA VAL A 51 -6.32 -5.70 -17.50
C VAL A 51 -6.19 -5.76 -19.03
N THR A 52 -6.16 -4.59 -19.69
CA THR A 52 -5.96 -4.46 -21.14
C THR A 52 -4.50 -4.14 -21.41
N ALA A 53 -3.81 -5.00 -22.14
CA ALA A 53 -2.40 -4.83 -22.49
C ALA A 53 -2.19 -3.78 -23.60
N ALA A 54 -0.94 -3.45 -23.86
CA ALA A 54 -0.57 -2.48 -24.91
C ALA A 54 -0.99 -2.88 -26.34
N ASP A 55 -1.17 -4.17 -26.57
CA ASP A 55 -1.70 -4.73 -27.84
C ASP A 55 -3.23 -4.59 -27.99
N GLY A 56 -3.89 -4.01 -26.99
CA GLY A 56 -5.34 -3.82 -26.93
C GLY A 56 -6.14 -5.04 -26.50
N LYS A 57 -5.49 -6.16 -26.18
CA LYS A 57 -6.16 -7.38 -25.74
C LYS A 57 -6.32 -7.41 -24.23
N VAL A 58 -7.35 -8.12 -23.78
CA VAL A 58 -7.66 -8.34 -22.37
C VAL A 58 -7.12 -9.71 -21.94
N TYR A 59 -6.26 -9.73 -20.92
CA TYR A 59 -5.62 -10.96 -20.45
C TYR A 59 -6.02 -11.34 -19.01
N GLY A 60 -7.00 -10.65 -18.44
CA GLY A 60 -7.49 -10.95 -17.09
C GLY A 60 -8.90 -10.44 -16.86
N ALA A 61 -9.51 -10.93 -15.80
CA ALA A 61 -10.80 -10.44 -15.30
C ALA A 61 -10.60 -9.76 -13.95
N PRO A 62 -11.02 -8.49 -13.75
CA PRO A 62 -10.95 -7.84 -12.46
C PRO A 62 -11.79 -8.60 -11.43
N ALA A 63 -11.18 -9.03 -10.32
CA ALA A 63 -11.86 -9.74 -9.25
C ALA A 63 -12.19 -8.82 -8.08
N VAL A 64 -11.21 -8.02 -7.65
CA VAL A 64 -11.31 -7.07 -6.53
C VAL A 64 -10.50 -5.81 -6.85
N ILE A 65 -10.92 -4.68 -6.24
CA ILE A 65 -10.11 -3.46 -6.18
C ILE A 65 -9.77 -3.24 -4.72
N GLU A 66 -8.49 -3.06 -4.45
CA GLU A 66 -7.98 -2.79 -3.12
C GLU A 66 -7.21 -1.47 -3.10
N SER A 67 -7.23 -0.81 -1.95
CA SER A 67 -6.48 0.42 -1.69
C SER A 67 -5.96 0.39 -0.28
N LEU A 68 -4.85 1.07 -0.03
CA LEU A 68 -4.41 1.34 1.32
C LEU A 68 -5.42 2.25 2.03
N VAL A 69 -5.58 2.00 3.32
CA VAL A 69 -6.45 2.77 4.22
C VAL A 69 -5.71 3.08 5.50
N MET A 70 -6.22 4.02 6.28
CA MET A 70 -5.78 4.20 7.65
C MET A 70 -6.67 3.39 8.58
N TYR A 71 -6.06 2.48 9.35
CA TYR A 71 -6.69 1.90 10.54
C TYR A 71 -6.38 2.76 11.75
N TYR A 72 -7.36 3.01 12.61
CA TYR A 72 -7.15 3.69 13.89
C TYR A 72 -7.81 2.94 15.02
N ASN A 73 -7.18 2.95 16.18
CA ASN A 73 -7.69 2.29 17.39
C ASN A 73 -8.70 3.20 18.11
N LYS A 74 -9.97 2.78 18.17
CA LYS A 74 -11.06 3.56 18.78
C LYS A 74 -10.99 3.61 20.31
N ASP A 75 -10.22 2.74 20.93
CA ASP A 75 -9.97 2.81 22.38
C ASP A 75 -8.95 3.89 22.74
N LEU A 76 -8.13 4.30 21.76
CA LEU A 76 -7.12 5.33 21.91
C LEU A 76 -7.53 6.68 21.32
N LEU A 77 -8.35 6.67 20.26
CA LEU A 77 -8.78 7.86 19.52
C LEU A 77 -10.30 7.89 19.38
N LYS A 78 -10.92 8.99 19.72
CA LYS A 78 -12.37 9.21 19.53
C LYS A 78 -12.75 9.37 18.07
N GLU A 79 -11.86 9.96 17.27
CA GLU A 79 -12.01 10.23 15.84
C GLU A 79 -10.74 9.87 15.09
N ALA A 80 -10.91 9.56 13.80
CA ALA A 80 -9.78 9.32 12.91
C ALA A 80 -8.97 10.61 12.68
N PRO A 81 -7.64 10.57 12.73
CA PRO A 81 -6.78 11.67 12.27
C PRO A 81 -7.10 12.04 10.82
N LYS A 82 -7.20 13.34 10.54
CA LYS A 82 -7.56 13.85 9.20
C LYS A 82 -6.36 14.36 8.43
N THR A 83 -5.32 14.76 9.16
CA THR A 83 -4.09 15.30 8.61
C THR A 83 -2.87 14.59 9.19
N PHE A 84 -1.76 14.62 8.49
CA PHE A 84 -0.49 14.14 9.06
C PHE A 84 -0.03 15.00 10.25
N ALA A 85 -0.42 16.27 10.32
CA ALA A 85 -0.18 17.10 11.49
C ALA A 85 -0.88 16.56 12.76
N ASP A 86 -2.07 15.95 12.62
CA ASP A 86 -2.74 15.28 13.74
C ASP A 86 -1.91 14.09 14.23
N LEU A 87 -1.35 13.30 13.32
CA LEU A 87 -0.47 12.17 13.64
C LEU A 87 0.84 12.63 14.28
N GLU A 88 1.43 13.74 13.81
CA GLU A 88 2.62 14.34 14.41
C GLU A 88 2.35 14.84 15.83
N ASN A 89 1.16 15.36 16.10
CA ASN A 89 0.77 15.75 17.45
C ASN A 89 0.58 14.53 18.36
N LEU A 90 0.02 13.45 17.87
CA LEU A 90 -0.06 12.18 18.62
C LEU A 90 1.33 11.64 18.95
N ALA A 91 2.30 11.78 18.04
CA ALA A 91 3.68 11.33 18.24
C ALA A 91 4.41 12.05 19.38
N LYS A 92 3.91 13.20 19.85
CA LYS A 92 4.45 13.94 21.00
C LYS A 92 3.92 13.43 22.34
N ASP A 93 2.86 12.63 22.34
CA ASP A 93 2.24 12.12 23.56
C ASP A 93 3.04 10.92 24.09
N SER A 94 3.56 11.06 25.30
CA SER A 94 4.40 10.03 25.97
C SER A 94 3.70 8.69 26.16
N LYS A 95 2.38 8.62 26.11
CA LYS A 95 1.65 7.34 26.18
C LYS A 95 1.96 6.40 25.02
N TYR A 96 2.47 6.93 23.90
CA TYR A 96 2.91 6.17 22.73
C TYR A 96 4.43 5.98 22.66
N ALA A 97 5.15 6.31 23.73
CA ALA A 97 6.59 6.08 23.79
C ALA A 97 6.90 4.58 23.60
N PHE A 98 7.84 4.27 22.73
CA PHE A 98 8.23 2.88 22.51
C PHE A 98 9.19 2.44 23.61
N ALA A 99 8.80 1.38 24.35
CA ALA A 99 9.61 0.85 25.43
C ALA A 99 10.93 0.25 24.89
N GLY A 100 12.05 0.68 25.46
CA GLY A 100 13.39 0.17 25.08
C GLY A 100 14.16 1.05 24.09
N GLU A 101 13.55 2.11 23.53
CA GLU A 101 14.25 3.08 22.69
C GLU A 101 13.82 4.51 23.04
N ASP A 102 14.69 5.25 23.74
CA ASP A 102 14.42 6.62 24.17
C ASP A 102 14.09 7.55 22.98
N GLY A 103 13.07 8.38 23.15
CA GLY A 103 12.64 9.35 22.16
C GLY A 103 11.90 8.75 20.95
N LYS A 104 11.61 7.44 20.96
CA LYS A 104 10.87 6.76 19.91
C LYS A 104 9.38 6.61 20.25
N THR A 105 8.54 6.63 19.24
CA THR A 105 7.08 6.56 19.37
C THR A 105 6.46 5.54 18.42
N THR A 106 5.37 4.93 18.84
CA THR A 106 4.51 4.07 18.04
C THR A 106 3.13 4.68 17.82
N ALA A 107 2.94 5.98 18.06
CA ALA A 107 1.66 6.65 17.87
C ALA A 107 1.06 6.40 16.48
N PHE A 108 1.90 6.46 15.47
CA PHE A 108 1.58 6.16 14.08
C PHE A 108 2.71 5.34 13.46
N LEU A 109 2.34 4.30 12.69
CA LEU A 109 3.31 3.45 11.98
C LEU A 109 2.82 3.17 10.55
N ALA A 110 3.76 3.15 9.61
CA ALA A 110 3.54 2.74 8.22
C ALA A 110 4.83 2.14 7.63
N ASP A 111 4.71 1.09 6.85
CA ASP A 111 5.87 0.42 6.23
C ASP A 111 6.31 1.17 4.97
N TRP A 112 7.04 2.27 5.14
CA TRP A 112 7.56 3.03 4.01
C TRP A 112 8.93 2.54 3.50
N THR A 113 9.43 1.41 4.03
CA THR A 113 10.53 0.68 3.39
C THR A 113 10.04 -0.03 2.11
N ASN A 114 8.75 -0.32 2.03
CA ASN A 114 8.10 -0.91 0.88
C ASN A 114 7.49 0.20 -0.01
N PHE A 115 7.91 0.26 -1.26
CA PHE A 115 7.48 1.29 -2.21
C PHE A 115 5.95 1.36 -2.39
N TYR A 116 5.25 0.23 -2.33
CA TYR A 116 3.80 0.19 -2.43
C TYR A 116 3.12 1.05 -1.35
N TYR A 117 3.61 1.01 -0.12
CA TYR A 117 3.09 1.82 0.97
C TYR A 117 3.62 3.26 0.94
N ALA A 118 4.85 3.47 0.46
CA ALA A 118 5.49 4.78 0.40
C ALA A 118 4.98 5.64 -0.76
N TYR A 119 4.47 5.04 -1.84
CA TYR A 119 4.10 5.74 -3.06
C TYR A 119 3.10 6.88 -2.81
N GLY A 120 2.18 6.72 -1.88
CA GLY A 120 1.22 7.77 -1.51
C GLY A 120 1.87 9.08 -1.04
N LEU A 121 3.04 9.00 -0.39
CA LEU A 121 3.78 10.20 0.01
C LEU A 121 4.38 10.93 -1.18
N LEU A 122 4.93 10.17 -2.14
CA LEU A 122 5.50 10.74 -3.35
C LEU A 122 4.40 11.37 -4.21
N ALA A 123 3.35 10.61 -4.47
CA ALA A 123 2.25 11.05 -5.32
C ALA A 123 1.47 12.23 -4.73
N GLY A 124 1.27 12.25 -3.40
CA GLY A 124 0.62 13.36 -2.70
C GLY A 124 1.39 14.68 -2.78
N ASN A 125 2.69 14.63 -3.03
CA ASN A 125 3.54 15.80 -3.26
C ASN A 125 3.82 16.06 -4.75
N GLY A 126 3.18 15.34 -5.68
CA GLY A 126 3.36 15.54 -7.12
C GLY A 126 4.44 14.66 -7.78
N GLY A 127 4.98 13.66 -7.04
CA GLY A 127 5.80 12.61 -7.62
C GLY A 127 4.96 11.59 -8.40
N TYR A 128 5.55 10.93 -9.38
CA TYR A 128 4.90 9.87 -10.14
C TYR A 128 5.93 8.87 -10.66
N VAL A 129 5.51 7.67 -11.03
CA VAL A 129 6.40 6.68 -11.66
C VAL A 129 6.59 7.04 -13.13
N PHE A 130 5.51 7.03 -13.91
CA PHE A 130 5.52 7.37 -15.33
C PHE A 130 4.54 8.49 -15.64
N GLY A 131 4.92 9.39 -16.54
CA GLY A 131 4.11 10.52 -16.97
C GLY A 131 2.80 10.11 -17.66
N GLN A 132 1.91 11.08 -17.88
CA GLN A 132 0.62 10.87 -18.53
C GLN A 132 -0.21 9.76 -17.87
N ASN A 133 -0.26 9.73 -16.52
CA ASN A 133 -0.94 8.70 -15.74
C ASN A 133 -0.44 7.27 -16.04
N GLY A 134 0.87 7.09 -16.10
CA GLY A 134 1.50 5.79 -16.32
C GLY A 134 1.66 5.39 -17.79
N LYS A 135 1.30 6.26 -18.75
CA LYS A 135 1.32 5.94 -20.19
C LYS A 135 2.62 6.37 -20.89
N ASP A 136 3.41 7.23 -20.29
CA ASP A 136 4.69 7.65 -20.84
C ASP A 136 5.87 7.13 -20.01
N PRO A 137 6.46 5.98 -20.39
CA PRO A 137 7.58 5.39 -19.66
C PRO A 137 8.90 6.15 -19.83
N LYS A 138 8.95 7.17 -20.69
CA LYS A 138 10.12 8.03 -20.88
C LYS A 138 10.13 9.20 -19.92
N ASP A 139 8.97 9.58 -19.40
CA ASP A 139 8.82 10.61 -18.38
C ASP A 139 8.74 9.95 -17.01
N ILE A 140 9.83 10.02 -16.25
CA ILE A 140 9.97 9.38 -14.92
C ILE A 140 10.03 10.46 -13.85
N GLY A 141 9.00 10.52 -13.01
CA GLY A 141 8.83 11.52 -11.94
C GLY A 141 9.29 11.06 -10.55
N LEU A 142 10.13 10.01 -10.45
CA LEU A 142 10.62 9.50 -9.16
C LEU A 142 11.73 10.35 -8.52
N ALA A 143 12.27 11.32 -9.26
CA ALA A 143 13.30 12.24 -8.78
C ALA A 143 12.91 13.72 -8.99
N ASN A 144 11.62 13.99 -9.21
CA ASN A 144 11.14 15.38 -9.22
C ASN A 144 11.02 15.93 -7.79
N ASP A 145 10.83 17.24 -7.66
CA ASP A 145 10.78 17.93 -6.36
C ASP A 145 9.71 17.33 -5.43
N GLY A 146 8.57 16.91 -5.98
CA GLY A 146 7.50 16.28 -5.21
C GLY A 146 7.88 14.90 -4.66
N ALA A 147 8.55 14.06 -5.46
CA ALA A 147 9.04 12.77 -4.99
C ALA A 147 10.10 12.95 -3.90
N ILE A 148 11.02 13.90 -4.08
CA ILE A 148 12.05 14.23 -3.08
C ILE A 148 11.39 14.70 -1.79
N ALA A 149 10.43 15.64 -1.84
CA ALA A 149 9.71 16.13 -0.67
C ALA A 149 8.98 14.99 0.08
N GLY A 150 8.37 14.04 -0.64
CA GLY A 150 7.73 12.86 -0.04
C GLY A 150 8.70 11.98 0.74
N ILE A 151 9.90 11.73 0.18
CA ILE A 151 10.95 10.95 0.84
C ILE A 151 11.55 11.70 2.03
N GLU A 152 11.78 13.00 1.91
CA GLU A 152 12.26 13.83 3.03
C GLU A 152 11.26 13.82 4.18
N TYR A 153 9.98 13.89 3.89
CA TYR A 153 8.93 13.76 4.89
C TYR A 153 8.96 12.38 5.56
N ALA A 154 9.10 11.29 4.81
CA ALA A 154 9.25 9.96 5.37
C ALA A 154 10.42 9.85 6.33
N LYS A 155 11.58 10.46 6.01
CA LYS A 155 12.74 10.48 6.90
C LYS A 155 12.43 11.09 8.27
N THR A 156 11.61 12.14 8.34
CA THR A 156 11.23 12.75 9.62
C THR A 156 10.47 11.80 10.54
N TRP A 157 9.75 10.82 9.95
CA TRP A 157 9.07 9.78 10.71
C TRP A 157 10.02 8.67 11.15
N TYR A 158 10.97 8.24 10.30
CA TYR A 158 12.00 7.27 10.68
C TYR A 158 12.89 7.77 11.82
N GLU A 159 13.07 9.09 11.96
CA GLU A 159 13.74 9.69 13.10
C GLU A 159 12.95 9.54 14.41
N LYS A 160 11.62 9.41 14.34
CA LYS A 160 10.70 9.25 15.48
C LYS A 160 10.37 7.78 15.77
N TRP A 161 10.39 6.92 14.76
CA TRP A 161 10.03 5.51 14.88
C TRP A 161 11.14 4.65 15.49
N PRO A 162 10.78 3.49 16.12
CA PRO A 162 11.76 2.49 16.52
C PRO A 162 12.64 2.02 15.36
N LYS A 163 13.87 1.62 15.64
CA LYS A 163 14.81 1.12 14.61
C LYS A 163 14.27 -0.06 13.81
N GLY A 164 13.43 -0.90 14.43
CA GLY A 164 12.77 -2.00 13.74
C GLY A 164 11.90 -1.59 12.55
N MET A 165 11.49 -0.32 12.46
CA MET A 165 10.78 0.22 11.29
C MET A 165 11.67 0.39 10.05
N GLN A 166 12.98 0.27 10.17
CA GLN A 166 13.94 0.30 9.06
C GLN A 166 14.25 -1.10 8.51
N ASP A 167 13.75 -2.14 9.16
CA ASP A 167 13.89 -3.52 8.71
C ASP A 167 12.86 -3.81 7.62
N THR A 168 13.32 -4.01 6.39
CA THR A 168 12.47 -4.23 5.21
C THR A 168 11.65 -5.52 5.28
N GLU A 169 12.02 -6.47 6.12
CA GLU A 169 11.29 -7.73 6.30
C GLU A 169 10.48 -7.73 7.61
N GLY A 170 10.94 -7.02 8.63
CA GLY A 170 10.36 -7.02 9.97
C GLY A 170 9.37 -5.90 10.25
N ALA A 171 9.45 -4.76 9.54
CA ALA A 171 8.61 -3.59 9.81
C ALA A 171 7.10 -3.90 9.80
N GLY A 172 6.63 -4.66 8.81
CA GLY A 172 5.22 -5.06 8.71
C GLY A 172 4.74 -5.88 9.93
N ASN A 173 5.58 -6.74 10.47
CA ASN A 173 5.27 -7.52 11.67
C ASN A 173 5.25 -6.62 12.93
N LEU A 174 6.18 -5.69 13.04
CA LEU A 174 6.21 -4.72 14.14
C LEU A 174 4.94 -3.88 14.15
N ILE A 175 4.54 -3.32 12.99
CA ILE A 175 3.30 -2.55 12.83
C ILE A 175 2.09 -3.35 13.28
N GLN A 176 1.94 -4.56 12.76
CA GLN A 176 0.81 -5.42 13.08
C GLN A 176 0.75 -5.74 14.59
N THR A 177 1.88 -6.12 15.18
CA THR A 177 1.96 -6.47 16.61
C THR A 177 1.62 -5.27 17.48
N GLN A 178 2.22 -4.10 17.23
CA GLN A 178 1.96 -2.89 18.02
C GLN A 178 0.49 -2.45 17.94
N PHE A 179 -0.13 -2.59 16.77
CA PHE A 179 -1.54 -2.25 16.60
C PHE A 179 -2.46 -3.28 17.28
N GLN A 180 -2.19 -4.57 17.17
CA GLN A 180 -2.96 -5.64 17.83
C GLN A 180 -2.87 -5.57 19.35
N GLU A 181 -1.73 -5.14 19.91
CA GLU A 181 -1.53 -4.95 21.34
C GLU A 181 -2.09 -3.63 21.88
N GLY A 182 -2.73 -2.82 21.03
CA GLY A 182 -3.30 -1.53 21.42
C GLY A 182 -2.26 -0.45 21.77
N LYS A 183 -1.03 -0.59 21.29
CA LYS A 183 0.08 0.33 21.56
C LYS A 183 0.26 1.39 20.47
N THR A 184 -0.47 1.28 19.37
CA THR A 184 -0.41 2.20 18.23
C THR A 184 -1.78 2.78 17.97
N ALA A 185 -1.85 4.10 17.82
CA ALA A 185 -3.11 4.81 17.60
C ALA A 185 -3.62 4.68 16.17
N ALA A 186 -2.73 4.73 15.18
CA ALA A 186 -3.09 4.62 13.78
C ALA A 186 -1.98 3.96 12.94
N ILE A 187 -2.37 3.25 11.89
CA ILE A 187 -1.46 2.64 10.92
C ILE A 187 -2.00 2.82 9.50
N ILE A 188 -1.13 2.78 8.50
CA ILE A 188 -1.51 2.63 7.09
C ILE A 188 -1.27 1.17 6.71
N ASP A 189 -2.33 0.49 6.25
CA ASP A 189 -2.23 -0.88 5.72
C ASP A 189 -3.42 -1.15 4.78
N GLY A 190 -3.49 -2.34 4.21
CA GLY A 190 -4.56 -2.71 3.29
C GLY A 190 -5.68 -3.53 3.93
N PRO A 191 -6.79 -3.75 3.21
CA PRO A 191 -7.97 -4.48 3.71
C PRO A 191 -7.66 -5.93 4.10
N TRP A 192 -6.59 -6.51 3.59
CA TRP A 192 -6.12 -7.87 3.95
C TRP A 192 -5.76 -8.01 5.44
N LYS A 193 -5.51 -6.92 6.16
CA LYS A 193 -5.24 -6.94 7.61
C LYS A 193 -6.50 -6.96 8.48
N ALA A 194 -7.67 -6.63 7.92
CA ALA A 194 -8.90 -6.49 8.67
C ALA A 194 -9.26 -7.75 9.50
N GLN A 195 -9.08 -8.94 8.90
CA GLN A 195 -9.38 -10.20 9.60
C GLN A 195 -8.44 -10.41 10.79
N ALA A 196 -7.13 -10.17 10.62
CA ALA A 196 -6.15 -10.31 11.69
C ALA A 196 -6.44 -9.37 12.89
N PHE A 197 -6.88 -8.14 12.62
CA PHE A 197 -7.26 -7.18 13.67
C PHE A 197 -8.58 -7.58 14.37
N LYS A 198 -9.53 -8.13 13.62
CA LYS A 198 -10.78 -8.66 14.16
C LYS A 198 -10.51 -9.86 15.08
N ASP A 199 -9.65 -10.80 14.66
CA ASP A 199 -9.30 -11.99 15.46
C ASP A 199 -8.55 -11.60 16.74
N ALA A 200 -7.73 -10.57 16.68
CA ALA A 200 -7.07 -9.96 17.84
C ALA A 200 -8.01 -9.09 18.70
N LYS A 201 -9.29 -8.96 18.32
CA LYS A 201 -10.31 -8.17 19.02
C LYS A 201 -9.96 -6.68 19.17
N VAL A 202 -9.21 -6.12 18.23
CA VAL A 202 -8.92 -4.70 18.20
C VAL A 202 -10.19 -3.92 17.88
N ASN A 203 -10.54 -2.94 18.68
CA ASN A 203 -11.63 -2.01 18.42
C ASN A 203 -11.16 -0.94 17.43
N TYR A 204 -11.08 -1.29 16.15
CA TYR A 204 -10.57 -0.38 15.12
C TYR A 204 -11.67 0.32 14.32
N GLY A 205 -11.31 1.44 13.73
CA GLY A 205 -12.03 2.10 12.66
C GLY A 205 -11.16 2.19 11.41
N VAL A 206 -11.80 2.45 10.27
CA VAL A 206 -11.13 2.64 8.99
C VAL A 206 -11.44 4.04 8.48
N ALA A 207 -10.45 4.71 7.94
CA ALA A 207 -10.57 6.04 7.37
C ALA A 207 -9.69 6.18 6.11
N THR A 208 -9.88 7.24 5.37
CA THR A 208 -8.97 7.65 4.29
C THR A 208 -7.60 7.97 4.88
N ILE A 209 -6.55 7.76 4.08
CA ILE A 209 -5.21 8.22 4.44
C ILE A 209 -5.26 9.74 4.63
N PRO A 210 -4.67 10.26 5.73
CA PRO A 210 -4.69 11.69 6.03
C PRO A 210 -4.03 12.54 4.95
N THR A 211 -4.42 13.80 4.88
CA THR A 211 -3.78 14.76 3.97
C THR A 211 -2.38 15.11 4.45
N LEU A 212 -1.45 15.21 3.50
CA LEU A 212 -0.08 15.66 3.77
C LEU A 212 -0.05 17.14 4.21
N PRO A 213 0.96 17.56 4.96
CA PRO A 213 1.20 18.98 5.23
C PRO A 213 1.46 19.70 3.89
N ASN A 214 0.88 20.90 3.76
CA ASN A 214 1.19 21.81 2.63
C ASN A 214 2.56 22.44 2.82
#